data_53cddd0bff5b31960130a3e306ecf376
#
_entry.id   53cddd0bff5b31960130a3e306ecf376
#
_cell.length_a   1.000
_cell.length_b   1.000
_cell.length_c   1.000
_cell.angle_alpha   90.00
_cell.angle_beta   90.00
_cell.angle_gamma   90.00
#
_symmetry.space_group_name_H-M   'P 1'
#
loop_
_entity.id
_entity.type
_entity.pdbx_description
1 polymer ?
#
loop_
_entity_poly.entity_id
_entity_poly.type
_entity_poly.pdbx_seq_one_letter_code
_entity_poly.pdbx_strand_id
1 'polypeptide(L)'
;ISGIETLQVMAYAARALELCWRLFPREDFESPFKNLLSKAPSNIVEFVNGKRVYDIFVTQMRSDLLRAGAHYAVSALFSGDEGDVRANLGDVFYAYRVLSCSLERKDEGARRYALGYLRIRSEITRDEKELFVAALYRGGRNVLCGVAEKPEPEDGNGIREKIEEALRSEDEEGLVSFFGHNTYSLRHLFKDEQRRILNL
;
A
#
# COMPACT_ATOMS: atom_id res chain seq x y z
N ILE A 1 3.70 26.66 8.03
CA ILE A 1 3.73 25.20 8.30
C ILE A 1 4.30 24.51 7.07
N SER A 2 5.61 24.23 7.03
CA SER A 2 6.21 23.61 5.83
C SER A 2 7.56 22.94 6.10
N GLY A 3 7.95 22.77 7.34
CA GLY A 3 9.16 22.01 7.68
C GLY A 3 8.90 20.49 7.68
N ILE A 4 9.96 19.71 7.43
CA ILE A 4 9.92 18.24 7.52
C ILE A 4 9.39 17.80 8.89
N GLU A 5 9.78 18.47 9.95
CA GLU A 5 9.32 18.21 11.33
C GLU A 5 7.80 18.35 11.47
N THR A 6 7.24 19.39 10.85
CA THR A 6 5.79 19.62 10.86
C THR A 6 5.04 18.48 10.13
N LEU A 7 5.57 18.02 9.00
CA LEU A 7 5.00 16.89 8.28
C LEU A 7 5.08 15.59 9.09
N GLN A 8 6.17 15.38 9.83
CA GLN A 8 6.30 14.23 10.72
C GLN A 8 5.26 14.28 11.85
N VAL A 9 5.11 15.42 12.52
CA VAL A 9 4.10 15.58 13.57
C VAL A 9 2.69 15.35 13.03
N MET A 10 2.38 15.91 11.85
CA MET A 10 1.09 15.68 11.20
C MET A 10 0.88 14.19 10.84
N ALA A 11 1.93 13.48 10.42
CA ALA A 11 1.85 12.05 10.12
C ALA A 11 1.57 11.21 11.37
N TYR A 12 2.20 11.55 12.50
CA TYR A 12 1.88 10.92 13.80
C TYR A 12 0.44 11.21 14.24
N ALA A 13 -0.01 12.46 14.11
CA ALA A 13 -1.39 12.82 14.41
C ALA A 13 -2.39 12.08 13.53
N ALA A 14 -2.12 11.97 12.22
CA ALA A 14 -2.94 11.20 11.29
C ALA A 14 -3.02 9.72 11.67
N ARG A 15 -1.90 9.14 12.11
CA ARG A 15 -1.88 7.76 12.59
C ARG A 15 -2.69 7.58 13.87
N ALA A 16 -2.59 8.51 14.80
CA ALA A 16 -3.40 8.50 16.02
C ALA A 16 -4.89 8.61 15.70
N LEU A 17 -5.28 9.51 14.80
CA LEU A 17 -6.67 9.69 14.35
C LEU A 17 -7.21 8.43 13.68
N GLU A 18 -6.41 7.78 12.82
CA GLU A 18 -6.77 6.52 12.19
C GLU A 18 -7.03 5.42 13.23
N LEU A 19 -6.16 5.29 14.23
CA LEU A 19 -6.35 4.33 15.30
C LEU A 19 -7.58 4.65 16.16
N CYS A 20 -7.83 5.92 16.47
CA CYS A 20 -9.04 6.36 17.16
C CYS A 20 -10.29 5.99 16.36
N TRP A 21 -10.31 6.25 15.06
CA TRP A 21 -11.44 5.89 14.21
C TRP A 21 -11.69 4.37 14.16
N ARG A 22 -10.64 3.54 14.15
CA ARG A 22 -10.79 2.08 14.18
C ARG A 22 -11.34 1.58 15.50
N LEU A 23 -10.97 2.21 16.61
CA LEU A 23 -11.47 1.86 17.95
C LEU A 23 -12.88 2.44 18.21
N PHE A 24 -13.18 3.58 17.63
CA PHE A 24 -14.42 4.34 17.83
C PHE A 24 -15.02 4.76 16.48
N PRO A 25 -15.51 3.81 15.65
CA PRO A 25 -15.88 4.07 14.24
C PRO A 25 -17.10 4.99 14.08
N ARG A 26 -17.82 5.29 15.15
CA ARG A 26 -18.97 6.20 15.15
C ARG A 26 -18.60 7.67 15.38
N GLU A 27 -17.34 7.95 15.69
CA GLU A 27 -16.86 9.30 16.02
C GLU A 27 -15.95 9.83 14.92
N ASP A 28 -16.19 11.07 14.50
CA ASP A 28 -15.37 11.78 13.54
C ASP A 28 -14.33 12.64 14.25
N PHE A 29 -13.13 12.10 14.40
CA PHE A 29 -11.99 12.83 14.95
C PHE A 29 -11.22 13.64 13.90
N GLU A 30 -11.36 13.27 12.64
CA GLU A 30 -10.55 13.86 11.56
C GLU A 30 -11.04 15.25 11.12
N SER A 31 -12.35 15.44 10.98
CA SER A 31 -12.91 16.73 10.56
C SER A 31 -12.59 17.87 11.52
N PRO A 32 -12.74 17.74 12.85
CA PRO A 32 -12.31 18.77 13.80
C PRO A 32 -10.81 19.06 13.70
N PHE A 33 -9.96 18.04 13.54
CA PHE A 33 -8.53 18.22 13.37
C PHE A 33 -8.20 18.99 12.08
N LYS A 34 -8.79 18.63 10.94
CA LYS A 34 -8.63 19.36 9.68
C LYS A 34 -9.11 20.80 9.76
N ASN A 35 -10.19 21.06 10.50
CA ASN A 35 -10.68 22.41 10.74
C ASN A 35 -9.71 23.26 11.55
N LEU A 36 -9.01 22.67 12.54
CA LEU A 36 -7.93 23.36 13.24
C LEU A 36 -6.75 23.65 12.33
N LEU A 37 -6.33 22.68 11.52
CA LEU A 37 -5.24 22.84 10.55
C LEU A 37 -5.54 23.90 9.49
N SER A 38 -6.80 24.10 9.13
CA SER A 38 -7.16 25.15 8.15
C SER A 38 -6.91 26.58 8.64
N LYS A 39 -6.83 26.77 9.97
CA LYS A 39 -6.53 28.07 10.60
C LYS A 39 -5.03 28.37 10.65
N ALA A 40 -4.17 27.42 10.35
CA ALA A 40 -2.73 27.57 10.37
C ALA A 40 -2.23 27.91 8.97
N PRO A 41 -1.78 29.15 8.68
CA PRO A 41 -1.32 29.53 7.35
C PRO A 41 -0.02 28.80 6.99
N SER A 42 0.14 28.49 5.70
CA SER A 42 1.40 27.99 5.16
C SER A 42 2.29 29.18 4.78
N ASN A 43 3.60 29.03 4.95
CA ASN A 43 4.59 29.97 4.39
C ASN A 43 4.92 29.68 2.92
N ILE A 44 4.37 28.61 2.36
CA ILE A 44 4.43 28.29 0.92
C ILE A 44 3.06 28.56 0.33
N VAL A 45 3.00 29.48 -0.63
CA VAL A 45 1.75 30.01 -1.19
C VAL A 45 0.86 28.92 -1.79
N GLU A 46 1.46 27.94 -2.48
CA GLU A 46 0.76 26.84 -3.14
C GLU A 46 -0.02 25.94 -2.14
N PHE A 47 0.43 25.91 -0.89
CA PHE A 47 -0.20 25.05 0.12
C PHE A 47 -1.26 25.77 0.96
N VAL A 48 -1.39 27.09 0.83
CA VAL A 48 -2.41 27.91 1.47
C VAL A 48 -2.42 27.77 3.01
N ASN A 49 -2.70 26.58 3.55
CA ASN A 49 -2.82 26.31 4.98
C ASN A 49 -2.46 24.85 5.35
N GLY A 50 -2.43 24.56 6.64
CA GLY A 50 -2.07 23.26 7.17
C GLY A 50 -3.02 22.13 6.74
N LYS A 51 -4.32 22.42 6.52
CA LYS A 51 -5.27 21.42 5.99
C LYS A 51 -4.85 20.96 4.59
N ARG A 52 -4.47 21.90 3.70
CA ARG A 52 -4.02 21.56 2.36
C ARG A 52 -2.73 20.73 2.37
N VAL A 53 -1.80 21.11 3.25
CA VAL A 53 -0.56 20.33 3.48
C VAL A 53 -0.90 18.90 3.95
N TYR A 54 -1.81 18.77 4.90
CA TYR A 54 -2.27 17.48 5.40
C TYR A 54 -2.90 16.63 4.29
N ASP A 55 -3.82 17.19 3.50
CA ASP A 55 -4.52 16.48 2.45
C ASP A 55 -3.57 16.03 1.32
N ILE A 56 -2.57 16.84 0.97
CA ILE A 56 -1.62 16.51 -0.11
C ILE A 56 -0.56 15.50 0.33
N PHE A 57 0.03 15.68 1.51
CA PHE A 57 1.20 14.90 1.91
C PHE A 57 0.88 13.81 2.93
N VAL A 58 0.05 14.10 3.92
CA VAL A 58 -0.15 13.21 5.06
C VAL A 58 -1.19 12.15 4.77
N THR A 59 -2.26 12.50 4.07
CA THR A 59 -3.30 11.52 3.70
C THR A 59 -2.71 10.40 2.84
N GLN A 60 -1.75 10.72 1.97
CA GLN A 60 -1.05 9.72 1.15
C GLN A 60 -0.07 8.84 1.95
N MET A 61 0.30 9.24 3.17
CA MET A 61 1.18 8.46 4.05
C MET A 61 0.41 7.48 4.96
N ARG A 62 -0.92 7.50 4.92
CA ARG A 62 -1.72 6.56 5.71
C ARG A 62 -1.38 5.13 5.34
N SER A 63 -1.13 4.34 6.36
CA SER A 63 -0.79 2.94 6.23
C SER A 63 -1.96 2.11 6.72
N ASP A 64 -2.51 1.28 5.86
CA ASP A 64 -3.53 0.30 6.17
C ASP A 64 -3.07 -1.11 5.76
N LEU A 65 -3.89 -2.12 6.01
CA LEU A 65 -3.56 -3.50 5.67
C LEU A 65 -3.43 -3.71 4.15
N LEU A 66 -4.19 -2.99 3.33
CA LEU A 66 -4.11 -3.09 1.87
C LEU A 66 -2.78 -2.53 1.36
N ARG A 67 -2.40 -1.35 1.82
CA ARG A 67 -1.12 -0.74 1.47
C ARG A 67 0.07 -1.55 1.98
N ALA A 68 -0.04 -2.10 3.19
CA ALA A 68 0.98 -3.00 3.73
C ALA A 68 1.09 -4.28 2.89
N GLY A 69 -0.04 -4.83 2.42
CA GLY A 69 -0.06 -5.94 1.47
C GLY A 69 0.59 -5.60 0.13
N ALA A 70 0.31 -4.41 -0.42
CA ALA A 70 0.95 -3.93 -1.65
C ALA A 70 2.47 -3.81 -1.48
N HIS A 71 2.92 -3.22 -0.36
CA HIS A 71 4.34 -3.10 -0.05
C HIS A 71 5.01 -4.46 0.01
N TYR A 72 4.42 -5.43 0.72
CA TYR A 72 4.95 -6.78 0.82
C TYR A 72 5.00 -7.48 -0.55
N ALA A 73 3.94 -7.39 -1.35
CA ALA A 73 3.89 -8.01 -2.67
C ALA A 73 4.95 -7.44 -3.63
N VAL A 74 5.20 -6.13 -3.59
CA VAL A 74 6.27 -5.51 -4.37
C VAL A 74 7.65 -5.91 -3.84
N SER A 75 7.82 -5.96 -2.51
CA SER A 75 9.08 -6.44 -1.91
C SER A 75 9.40 -7.87 -2.34
N ALA A 76 8.38 -8.70 -2.47
CA ALA A 76 8.51 -10.09 -2.92
C ALA A 76 9.06 -10.21 -4.35
N LEU A 77 8.83 -9.22 -5.23
CA LEU A 77 9.41 -9.20 -6.58
C LEU A 77 10.95 -9.15 -6.59
N PHE A 78 11.54 -8.69 -5.50
CA PHE A 78 12.98 -8.48 -5.38
C PHE A 78 13.65 -9.40 -4.34
N SER A 79 12.88 -10.29 -3.70
CA SER A 79 13.37 -11.20 -2.68
C SER A 79 13.41 -12.64 -3.20
N GLY A 80 14.60 -13.29 -3.10
CA GLY A 80 14.76 -14.70 -3.46
C GLY A 80 14.75 -15.00 -4.95
N ASP A 81 14.64 -16.28 -5.27
CA ASP A 81 14.57 -16.80 -6.63
C ASP A 81 13.14 -16.80 -7.17
N GLU A 82 13.01 -17.07 -8.46
CA GLU A 82 11.72 -17.24 -9.14
C GLU A 82 10.93 -18.42 -8.51
N GLY A 83 9.62 -18.27 -8.39
CA GLY A 83 8.71 -19.29 -7.87
C GLY A 83 7.94 -18.87 -6.62
N ASP A 84 7.74 -19.81 -5.70
CA ASP A 84 6.94 -19.60 -4.48
C ASP A 84 7.69 -18.71 -3.47
N VAL A 85 7.15 -17.51 -3.26
CA VAL A 85 7.74 -16.54 -2.34
C VAL A 85 7.24 -16.81 -0.92
N ARG A 86 8.09 -17.45 -0.10
CA ARG A 86 7.85 -17.66 1.34
C ARG A 86 8.67 -16.70 2.21
N ALA A 87 9.08 -15.57 1.66
CA ALA A 87 9.98 -14.65 2.35
C ALA A 87 9.33 -14.08 3.62
N ASN A 88 10.04 -14.21 4.73
CA ASN A 88 9.83 -13.48 5.98
C ASN A 88 8.44 -13.65 6.63
N LEU A 89 7.88 -14.86 6.58
CA LEU A 89 6.69 -15.19 7.38
C LEU A 89 6.97 -14.97 8.87
N GLY A 90 6.08 -14.20 9.50
CA GLY A 90 6.19 -13.87 10.91
C GLY A 90 7.01 -12.63 11.23
N ASP A 91 7.77 -12.08 10.30
CA ASP A 91 8.49 -10.83 10.52
C ASP A 91 7.54 -9.64 10.60
N VAL A 92 7.87 -8.68 11.45
CA VAL A 92 7.10 -7.44 11.63
C VAL A 92 7.75 -6.33 10.81
N PHE A 93 6.98 -5.73 9.92
CA PHE A 93 7.38 -4.55 9.17
C PHE A 93 6.36 -3.42 9.36
N TYR A 94 6.81 -2.24 9.73
CA TYR A 94 5.93 -1.08 9.97
C TYR A 94 4.71 -1.38 10.86
N ALA A 95 4.85 -2.26 11.87
CA ALA A 95 3.78 -2.77 12.74
C ALA A 95 2.74 -3.66 12.03
N TYR A 96 3.09 -4.27 10.92
CA TYR A 96 2.32 -5.32 10.25
C TYR A 96 3.09 -6.63 10.23
N ARG A 97 2.37 -7.73 10.30
CA ARG A 97 2.92 -9.10 10.25
C ARG A 97 2.23 -9.91 9.17
N VAL A 98 3.01 -10.55 8.32
CA VAL A 98 2.49 -11.55 7.36
C VAL A 98 2.35 -12.88 8.07
N LEU A 99 1.12 -13.37 8.15
CA LEU A 99 0.77 -14.64 8.81
C LEU A 99 0.87 -15.82 7.85
N SER A 100 0.50 -15.62 6.59
CA SER A 100 0.66 -16.59 5.51
C SER A 100 0.87 -15.88 4.17
N CYS A 101 1.59 -16.55 3.29
CA CYS A 101 1.91 -16.06 1.95
C CYS A 101 1.85 -17.22 0.96
N SER A 102 1.16 -17.03 -0.15
CA SER A 102 1.15 -17.92 -1.30
C SER A 102 1.25 -17.09 -2.58
N LEU A 103 2.39 -16.42 -2.75
CA LEU A 103 2.71 -15.64 -3.93
C LEU A 103 3.56 -16.46 -4.88
N GLU A 104 3.15 -16.51 -6.13
CA GLU A 104 3.94 -17.02 -7.23
C GLU A 104 4.61 -15.85 -7.95
N ARG A 105 5.93 -15.87 -8.01
CA ARG A 105 6.72 -14.89 -8.74
C ARG A 105 7.19 -15.49 -10.06
N LYS A 106 7.14 -14.68 -11.12
CA LYS A 106 7.70 -15.01 -12.43
C LYS A 106 8.59 -13.86 -12.91
N ASP A 107 9.73 -14.24 -13.47
CA ASP A 107 10.74 -13.33 -14.00
C ASP A 107 10.84 -13.51 -15.52
N GLU A 108 10.63 -12.43 -16.27
CA GLU A 108 10.73 -12.42 -17.72
C GLU A 108 11.67 -11.29 -18.17
N GLY A 109 12.96 -11.58 -18.17
CA GLY A 109 14.00 -10.60 -18.46
C GLY A 109 14.07 -9.50 -17.40
N ALA A 110 13.85 -8.24 -17.80
CA ALA A 110 13.79 -7.10 -16.87
C ALA A 110 12.45 -6.98 -16.13
N ARG A 111 11.44 -7.71 -16.59
CA ARG A 111 10.10 -7.70 -16.03
C ARG A 111 9.96 -8.77 -14.96
N ARG A 112 9.25 -8.42 -13.90
CA ARG A 112 8.89 -9.35 -12.83
C ARG A 112 7.44 -9.14 -12.45
N TYR A 113 6.72 -10.22 -12.20
CA TYR A 113 5.40 -10.12 -11.62
C TYR A 113 5.17 -11.17 -10.55
N ALA A 114 4.29 -10.86 -9.61
CA ALA A 114 3.87 -11.80 -8.58
C ALA A 114 2.36 -11.72 -8.40
N LEU A 115 1.74 -12.87 -8.18
CA LEU A 115 0.31 -13.02 -8.03
C LEU A 115 0.02 -14.04 -6.93
N GLY A 116 -0.95 -13.77 -6.08
CA GLY A 116 -1.38 -14.74 -5.07
C GLY A 116 -2.05 -14.12 -3.86
N TYR A 117 -1.95 -14.80 -2.73
CA TYR A 117 -2.68 -14.46 -1.52
C TYR A 117 -1.74 -14.17 -0.36
N LEU A 118 -2.15 -13.20 0.47
CA LEU A 118 -1.50 -12.82 1.70
C LEU A 118 -2.51 -12.79 2.84
N ARG A 119 -2.15 -13.32 4.00
CA ARG A 119 -2.85 -13.03 5.26
C ARG A 119 -1.95 -12.13 6.09
N ILE A 120 -2.45 -10.93 6.40
CA ILE A 120 -1.68 -9.89 7.08
C ILE A 120 -2.44 -9.38 8.29
N ARG A 121 -1.71 -9.08 9.37
CA ARG A 121 -2.24 -8.56 10.62
C ARG A 121 -1.55 -7.27 11.02
N SER A 122 -2.32 -6.33 11.54
CA SER A 122 -1.80 -5.17 12.25
C SER A 122 -1.39 -5.57 13.68
N GLU A 123 -0.16 -5.32 14.07
CA GLU A 123 0.31 -5.58 15.44
C GLU A 123 -0.26 -4.56 16.46
N ILE A 124 -0.80 -3.45 15.98
CA ILE A 124 -1.39 -2.40 16.82
C ILE A 124 -2.88 -2.66 17.05
N THR A 125 -3.66 -2.79 15.97
CA THR A 125 -5.13 -2.95 16.07
C THR A 125 -5.58 -4.40 16.16
N ARG A 126 -4.69 -5.34 15.87
CA ARG A 126 -4.96 -6.79 15.76
C ARG A 126 -5.91 -7.17 14.63
N ASP A 127 -6.31 -6.21 13.80
CA ASP A 127 -7.09 -6.49 12.59
C ASP A 127 -6.31 -7.40 11.65
N GLU A 128 -7.00 -8.37 11.07
CA GLU A 128 -6.45 -9.30 10.08
C GLU A 128 -7.25 -9.19 8.78
N LYS A 129 -6.55 -9.36 7.64
CA LYS A 129 -7.18 -9.50 6.33
C LYS A 129 -6.49 -10.57 5.51
N GLU A 130 -7.28 -11.29 4.73
CA GLU A 130 -6.81 -12.09 3.61
C GLU A 130 -6.92 -11.26 2.33
N LEU A 131 -5.80 -11.07 1.67
CA LEU A 131 -5.65 -10.20 0.51
C LEU A 131 -5.27 -11.02 -0.70
N PHE A 132 -5.90 -10.71 -1.83
CA PHE A 132 -5.45 -11.09 -3.15
C PHE A 132 -4.60 -9.95 -3.70
N VAL A 133 -3.38 -10.25 -4.15
CA VAL A 133 -2.42 -9.25 -4.60
C VAL A 133 -1.85 -9.62 -5.97
N ALA A 134 -1.63 -8.60 -6.79
CA ALA A 134 -1.00 -8.69 -8.09
C ALA A 134 0.01 -7.56 -8.22
N ALA A 135 1.30 -7.89 -8.32
CA ALA A 135 2.38 -6.91 -8.42
C ALA A 135 3.13 -7.07 -9.75
N LEU A 136 3.44 -5.96 -10.39
CA LEU A 136 4.16 -5.89 -11.66
C LEU A 136 5.31 -4.88 -11.56
N TYR A 137 6.51 -5.29 -11.98
CA TYR A 137 7.68 -4.45 -12.17
C TYR A 137 8.19 -4.55 -13.61
N ARG A 138 8.39 -3.42 -14.28
CA ARG A 138 8.81 -3.33 -15.69
C ARG A 138 10.15 -2.63 -15.88
N GLY A 139 10.92 -2.55 -14.82
CA GLY A 139 12.19 -1.85 -14.83
C GLY A 139 12.12 -0.39 -14.36
N GLY A 140 13.23 0.14 -13.84
CA GLY A 140 13.33 1.49 -13.35
C GLY A 140 12.32 1.83 -12.26
N ARG A 141 11.44 2.82 -12.51
CA ARG A 141 10.41 3.27 -11.55
C ARG A 141 9.03 2.70 -11.83
N ASN A 142 8.90 1.80 -12.79
CA ASN A 142 7.60 1.29 -13.24
C ASN A 142 7.15 0.10 -12.37
N VAL A 143 6.50 0.43 -11.28
CA VAL A 143 5.89 -0.52 -10.35
C VAL A 143 4.39 -0.27 -10.29
N LEU A 144 3.61 -1.32 -10.42
CA LEU A 144 2.17 -1.34 -10.21
C LEU A 144 1.80 -2.52 -9.31
N CYS A 145 0.93 -2.30 -8.34
CA CYS A 145 0.43 -3.36 -7.48
C CYS A 145 -1.05 -3.15 -7.19
N GLY A 146 -1.86 -4.12 -7.53
CA GLY A 146 -3.25 -4.19 -7.15
C GLY A 146 -3.43 -5.05 -5.90
N VAL A 147 -4.35 -4.63 -5.02
CA VAL A 147 -4.70 -5.36 -3.80
C VAL A 147 -6.22 -5.37 -3.64
N ALA A 148 -6.78 -6.54 -3.40
CA ALA A 148 -8.19 -6.71 -3.05
C ALA A 148 -8.31 -7.60 -1.82
N GLU A 149 -9.43 -7.52 -1.11
CA GLU A 149 -9.77 -8.58 -0.17
C GLU A 149 -9.99 -9.87 -0.94
N LYS A 150 -9.61 -11.01 -0.34
CA LYS A 150 -9.69 -12.30 -1.01
C LYS A 150 -11.12 -12.53 -1.52
N PRO A 151 -11.30 -12.78 -2.82
CA PRO A 151 -12.62 -13.07 -3.37
C PRO A 151 -13.16 -14.40 -2.82
N GLU A 152 -14.48 -14.53 -2.81
CA GLU A 152 -15.15 -15.77 -2.43
C GLU A 152 -14.71 -16.94 -3.35
N PRO A 153 -14.68 -18.19 -2.85
CA PRO A 153 -14.13 -19.33 -3.59
C PRO A 153 -14.76 -19.59 -4.95
N GLU A 154 -16.03 -19.24 -5.14
CA GLU A 154 -16.77 -19.49 -6.38
C GLU A 154 -16.29 -18.63 -7.56
N ASP A 155 -15.79 -17.43 -7.28
CA ASP A 155 -15.30 -16.50 -8.31
C ASP A 155 -13.77 -16.52 -8.49
N GLY A 156 -13.05 -17.16 -7.57
CA GLY A 156 -11.61 -16.99 -7.43
C GLY A 156 -10.75 -17.46 -8.61
N ASN A 157 -11.10 -18.56 -9.26
CA ASN A 157 -10.28 -19.12 -10.34
C ASN A 157 -10.34 -18.27 -11.61
N GLY A 158 -11.53 -17.87 -12.05
CA GLY A 158 -11.68 -17.05 -13.25
C GLY A 158 -11.09 -15.64 -13.10
N ILE A 159 -11.11 -15.09 -11.91
CA ILE A 159 -10.50 -13.80 -11.58
C ILE A 159 -8.96 -13.92 -11.64
N ARG A 160 -8.40 -14.96 -11.02
CA ARG A 160 -6.96 -15.20 -11.03
C ARG A 160 -6.40 -15.29 -12.45
N GLU A 161 -7.06 -16.06 -13.32
CA GLU A 161 -6.64 -16.24 -14.72
C GLU A 161 -6.65 -14.91 -15.50
N LYS A 162 -7.70 -14.10 -15.34
CA LYS A 162 -7.80 -12.78 -15.97
C LYS A 162 -6.70 -11.82 -15.51
N ILE A 163 -6.40 -11.81 -14.21
CA ILE A 163 -5.35 -10.95 -13.66
C ILE A 163 -3.97 -11.45 -14.11
N GLU A 164 -3.74 -12.76 -14.15
CA GLU A 164 -2.48 -13.31 -14.66
C GLU A 164 -2.27 -12.96 -16.15
N GLU A 165 -3.31 -13.01 -16.95
CA GLU A 165 -3.25 -12.57 -18.36
C GLU A 165 -2.94 -11.07 -18.46
N ALA A 166 -3.60 -10.22 -17.66
CA ALA A 166 -3.31 -8.79 -17.59
C ALA A 166 -1.86 -8.49 -17.17
N LEU A 167 -1.31 -9.27 -16.23
CA LEU A 167 0.10 -9.16 -15.84
C LEU A 167 1.06 -9.55 -16.96
N ARG A 168 0.74 -10.62 -17.71
CA ARG A 168 1.54 -11.07 -18.86
C ARG A 168 1.49 -10.11 -20.04
N SER A 169 0.32 -9.57 -20.33
CA SER A 169 0.10 -8.61 -21.44
C SER A 169 0.46 -7.18 -21.08
N GLU A 170 0.87 -6.92 -19.81
CA GLU A 170 1.13 -5.57 -19.28
C GLU A 170 -0.08 -4.62 -19.37
N ASP A 171 -1.29 -5.18 -19.27
CA ASP A 171 -2.54 -4.42 -19.32
C ASP A 171 -2.76 -3.69 -17.97
N GLU A 172 -2.19 -2.49 -17.86
CA GLU A 172 -2.38 -1.64 -16.68
C GLU A 172 -3.84 -1.22 -16.51
N GLU A 173 -4.54 -0.94 -17.59
CA GLU A 173 -5.93 -0.50 -17.55
C GLU A 173 -6.83 -1.62 -17.01
N GLY A 174 -6.58 -2.86 -17.44
CA GLY A 174 -7.25 -4.05 -16.89
C GLY A 174 -6.99 -4.25 -15.41
N LEU A 175 -5.72 -4.10 -14.97
CA LEU A 175 -5.36 -4.17 -13.55
C LEU A 175 -6.02 -3.05 -12.74
N VAL A 176 -5.96 -1.80 -13.22
CA VAL A 176 -6.60 -0.65 -12.56
C VAL A 176 -8.12 -0.81 -12.54
N SER A 177 -8.72 -1.29 -13.60
CA SER A 177 -10.17 -1.55 -13.67
C SER A 177 -10.62 -2.59 -12.64
N PHE A 178 -9.80 -3.63 -12.41
CA PHE A 178 -10.11 -4.68 -11.43
C PHE A 178 -9.93 -4.22 -9.98
N PHE A 179 -8.78 -3.60 -9.67
CA PHE A 179 -8.43 -3.22 -8.30
C PHE A 179 -8.92 -1.82 -7.90
N GLY A 180 -9.29 -0.97 -8.86
CA GLY A 180 -9.81 0.36 -8.62
C GLY A 180 -8.87 1.23 -7.79
N HIS A 181 -9.40 1.80 -6.71
CA HIS A 181 -8.63 2.66 -5.79
C HIS A 181 -7.54 1.93 -5.00
N ASN A 182 -7.56 0.60 -4.98
CA ASN A 182 -6.55 -0.22 -4.31
C ASN A 182 -5.40 -0.59 -5.25
N THR A 183 -5.14 0.26 -6.23
CA THR A 183 -3.97 0.17 -7.11
C THR A 183 -2.88 1.10 -6.64
N TYR A 184 -1.71 0.54 -6.39
CA TYR A 184 -0.55 1.22 -5.80
C TYR A 184 0.59 1.29 -6.80
N SER A 185 1.24 2.44 -6.89
CA SER A 185 2.48 2.64 -7.64
C SER A 185 3.65 2.87 -6.68
N LEU A 186 4.87 2.99 -7.19
CA LEU A 186 6.07 3.20 -6.38
C LEU A 186 5.91 4.29 -5.31
N ARG A 187 5.28 5.42 -5.64
CA ARG A 187 5.06 6.56 -4.71
C ARG A 187 4.17 6.22 -3.50
N HIS A 188 3.35 5.17 -3.60
CA HIS A 188 2.43 4.75 -2.54
C HIS A 188 3.07 3.74 -1.58
N LEU A 189 4.23 3.16 -1.93
CA LEU A 189 4.95 2.21 -1.08
C LEU A 189 5.63 2.93 0.10
N PHE A 190 6.12 2.17 1.06
CA PHE A 190 6.93 2.71 2.14
C PHE A 190 8.30 3.18 1.63
N LYS A 191 8.91 4.15 2.32
CA LYS A 191 10.09 4.86 1.80
C LYS A 191 11.33 3.99 1.61
N ASP A 192 11.51 2.97 2.40
CA ASP A 192 12.62 2.02 2.27
C ASP A 192 12.53 1.24 0.95
N GLU A 193 11.34 0.77 0.59
CA GLU A 193 11.13 0.08 -0.67
C GLU A 193 11.27 1.02 -1.87
N GLN A 194 10.75 2.24 -1.74
CA GLN A 194 10.97 3.26 -2.77
C GLN A 194 12.47 3.47 -3.03
N ARG A 195 13.28 3.58 -1.97
CA ARG A 195 14.73 3.76 -2.07
C ARG A 195 15.41 2.54 -2.67
N ARG A 196 15.01 1.33 -2.27
CA ARG A 196 15.56 0.09 -2.80
C ARG A 196 15.34 0.00 -4.32
N ILE A 197 14.12 0.23 -4.79
CA ILE A 197 13.76 0.17 -6.22
C ILE A 197 14.47 1.27 -7.02
N LEU A 198 14.65 2.45 -6.45
CA LEU A 198 15.33 3.57 -7.12
C LEU A 198 16.84 3.36 -7.26
N ASN A 199 17.42 2.43 -6.50
CA ASN A 199 18.84 2.12 -6.53
C ASN A 199 19.16 0.83 -7.32
N LEU A 200 18.15 0.19 -7.92
CA LEU A 200 18.30 -0.94 -8.84
C LEU A 200 18.57 -0.46 -10.27
#